data_315c98afbb0d725042da7fb9984174e2
#
_entry.id   315c98afbb0d725042da7fb9984174e2
#
_cell.length_a   1.000
_cell.length_b   1.000
_cell.length_c   1.000
_cell.angle_alpha   90.00
_cell.angle_beta   90.00
_cell.angle_gamma   90.00
#
_symmetry.space_group_name_H-M   'P 1'
#
loop_
_entity.id
_entity.type
_entity.pdbx_description
1 polymer ?
#
loop_
_entity_poly.entity_id
_entity_poly.type
_entity_poly.pdbx_seq_one_letter_code
_entity_poly.pdbx_strand_id
1 'polypeptide(L)'
;MPTPRRAVLVALGLMLSAAAHDVQAAAQAPRIRRPMPAPPIPPNVPPLPPAVFDPGLAVGGEEVKARKVETRLTVQVHVNGQGPYDFIVDSGADTSVVGLRIARSLQLPLGTPAILNAMTSRNIVDRVKVAQLTLGPRTIRDLQLPALREMDLGGEGMIGIDALVRQRLMMDFEKRLIKVEDARVPEKRYPGDIVIIAQRQRGQLILTHVKAAGLPLDAVIDTGTQITIGNFALRDRLIRRNRDKFMTIPVTDVTGKTIDVQVAKIGELQLGPVVLRDVPMAFADVPPFKLFGLADGPALLLGTDILENFRRVSLDFRARKVRFQLRRCSDGVILSTSTTGSITRISSLRNADVCAR
;
A
#
# COMPACT_ATOMS: atom_id res chain seq x y z
N MET A 1 61.28 -14.06 88.01
CA MET A 1 61.00 -15.24 87.13
C MET A 1 59.67 -14.96 86.46
N PRO A 2 59.66 -14.70 85.14
CA PRO A 2 58.42 -14.39 84.45
C PRO A 2 57.83 -15.61 83.75
N THR A 3 56.52 -15.72 83.81
CA THR A 3 55.67 -16.73 83.22
C THR A 3 55.43 -16.48 81.75
N PRO A 4 55.33 -17.53 80.85
CA PRO A 4 55.13 -17.32 79.42
C PRO A 4 53.65 -17.13 79.09
N ARG A 5 53.38 -16.13 78.27
CA ARG A 5 52.08 -15.85 77.68
C ARG A 5 51.83 -16.82 76.54
N ARG A 6 50.73 -17.56 76.59
CA ARG A 6 50.18 -18.35 75.47
C ARG A 6 49.54 -17.46 74.43
N ALA A 7 50.02 -17.55 73.19
CA ALA A 7 49.41 -16.94 72.02
C ALA A 7 48.21 -17.80 71.56
N VAL A 8 47.03 -17.23 71.48
CA VAL A 8 45.82 -17.84 70.87
C VAL A 8 45.83 -17.44 69.42
N LEU A 9 45.98 -18.40 68.50
CA LEU A 9 45.77 -18.24 67.06
C LEU A 9 44.25 -18.29 66.78
N VAL A 10 43.70 -17.18 66.39
CA VAL A 10 42.33 -17.13 65.83
C VAL A 10 42.45 -17.36 64.33
N ALA A 11 42.00 -18.54 63.85
CA ALA A 11 41.86 -18.81 62.43
C ALA A 11 40.60 -18.16 61.89
N LEU A 12 40.77 -17.10 61.07
CA LEU A 12 39.69 -16.43 60.35
C LEU A 12 39.36 -17.22 59.08
N GLY A 13 38.29 -18.01 59.14
CA GLY A 13 37.81 -18.74 57.96
C GLY A 13 37.10 -17.75 57.00
N LEU A 14 37.73 -17.47 55.85
CA LEU A 14 37.05 -16.79 54.74
C LEU A 14 36.07 -17.76 54.09
N MET A 15 34.78 -17.55 54.32
CA MET A 15 33.70 -18.13 53.51
C MET A 15 33.60 -17.34 52.19
N LEU A 16 34.14 -17.85 51.09
CA LEU A 16 33.81 -17.39 49.74
C LEU A 16 32.38 -17.90 49.42
N SER A 17 31.40 -17.04 49.56
CA SER A 17 30.10 -17.26 48.96
C SER A 17 30.20 -16.97 47.45
N ALA A 18 30.25 -18.03 46.64
CA ALA A 18 30.12 -17.94 45.20
C ALA A 18 28.66 -17.50 44.89
N ALA A 19 28.48 -16.22 44.69
CA ALA A 19 27.23 -15.71 44.09
C ALA A 19 27.21 -16.21 42.62
N ALA A 20 26.43 -17.26 42.36
CA ALA A 20 26.08 -17.66 41.02
C ALA A 20 25.27 -16.53 40.41
N HIS A 21 25.90 -15.72 39.56
CA HIS A 21 25.18 -14.79 38.69
C HIS A 21 24.50 -15.65 37.62
N ASP A 22 23.21 -15.92 37.82
CA ASP A 22 22.33 -16.34 36.75
C ASP A 22 22.35 -15.20 35.70
N VAL A 23 23.26 -15.33 34.74
CA VAL A 23 23.19 -14.56 33.50
C VAL A 23 21.96 -15.09 32.76
N GLN A 24 20.78 -14.49 33.07
CA GLN A 24 19.59 -14.65 32.26
C GLN A 24 20.01 -14.24 30.86
N ALA A 25 20.17 -15.24 29.98
CA ALA A 25 20.39 -15.01 28.57
C ALA A 25 19.21 -14.16 28.06
N ALA A 26 19.47 -12.87 27.86
CA ALA A 26 18.51 -11.97 27.27
C ALA A 26 18.06 -12.63 25.95
N ALA A 27 16.81 -13.05 25.88
CA ALA A 27 16.25 -13.69 24.71
C ALA A 27 16.49 -12.73 23.52
N GLN A 28 17.42 -13.12 22.65
CA GLN A 28 17.75 -12.30 21.49
C GLN A 28 16.49 -12.16 20.66
N ALA A 29 16.11 -10.90 20.36
CA ALA A 29 14.99 -10.61 19.47
C ALA A 29 15.09 -11.46 18.20
N PRO A 30 13.99 -12.05 17.72
CA PRO A 30 14.02 -12.95 16.58
C PRO A 30 14.62 -12.25 15.37
N ARG A 31 15.62 -12.89 14.75
CA ARG A 31 16.32 -12.33 13.59
C ARG A 31 15.44 -12.49 12.36
N ILE A 32 14.78 -11.41 11.94
CA ILE A 32 14.04 -11.34 10.69
C ILE A 32 15.06 -11.35 9.54
N ARG A 33 14.94 -12.33 8.63
CA ARG A 33 15.80 -12.50 7.47
C ARG A 33 15.51 -11.48 6.39
N ARG A 34 16.50 -11.23 5.54
CA ARG A 34 16.25 -10.47 4.30
C ARG A 34 15.35 -11.28 3.36
N PRO A 35 14.53 -10.60 2.52
CA PRO A 35 13.78 -11.29 1.48
C PRO A 35 14.69 -12.17 0.62
N MET A 36 14.27 -13.40 0.35
CA MET A 36 14.99 -14.37 -0.49
C MET A 36 14.16 -14.68 -1.74
N PRO A 37 14.80 -14.85 -2.92
CA PRO A 37 14.07 -15.21 -4.13
C PRO A 37 13.19 -16.43 -3.90
N ALA A 38 11.92 -16.36 -4.30
CA ALA A 38 11.01 -17.49 -4.27
C ALA A 38 11.11 -18.27 -5.60
N PRO A 39 10.80 -19.59 -5.62
CA PRO A 39 10.70 -20.36 -6.85
C PRO A 39 9.73 -19.71 -7.84
N PRO A 40 9.94 -19.86 -9.16
CA PRO A 40 8.99 -19.41 -10.17
C PRO A 40 7.60 -19.98 -9.89
N ILE A 41 6.56 -19.26 -10.32
CA ILE A 41 5.17 -19.76 -10.21
C ILE A 41 5.07 -20.99 -11.11
N PRO A 42 4.76 -22.19 -10.58
CA PRO A 42 4.54 -23.37 -11.43
C PRO A 42 3.36 -23.11 -12.41
N PRO A 43 3.37 -23.67 -13.61
CA PRO A 43 2.32 -23.41 -14.60
C PRO A 43 0.91 -23.84 -14.16
N ASN A 44 0.80 -24.73 -13.17
CA ASN A 44 -0.47 -25.28 -12.69
C ASN A 44 -0.80 -24.92 -11.22
N VAL A 45 -0.37 -23.75 -10.74
CA VAL A 45 -0.75 -23.32 -9.38
C VAL A 45 -2.24 -23.00 -9.36
N PRO A 46 -3.01 -23.61 -8.46
CA PRO A 46 -4.38 -23.19 -8.21
C PRO A 46 -4.38 -21.70 -7.85
N PRO A 47 -5.40 -20.95 -8.28
CA PRO A 47 -5.50 -19.53 -7.93
C PRO A 47 -5.38 -19.39 -6.41
N LEU A 48 -4.56 -18.40 -5.98
CA LEU A 48 -4.43 -18.10 -4.55
C LEU A 48 -5.82 -17.90 -3.95
N PRO A 49 -6.09 -18.41 -2.75
CA PRO A 49 -7.38 -18.19 -2.11
C PRO A 49 -7.66 -16.68 -2.07
N PRO A 50 -8.92 -16.25 -2.26
CA PRO A 50 -9.28 -14.85 -2.12
C PRO A 50 -8.86 -14.34 -0.75
N ALA A 51 -8.48 -13.05 -0.66
CA ALA A 51 -8.15 -12.41 0.61
C ALA A 51 -9.22 -12.74 1.66
N VAL A 52 -8.80 -13.23 2.83
CA VAL A 52 -9.71 -13.57 3.93
C VAL A 52 -10.16 -12.26 4.57
N PHE A 53 -11.46 -12.05 4.58
CA PHE A 53 -12.07 -10.86 5.14
C PHE A 53 -12.20 -10.99 6.66
N ASP A 54 -11.73 -10.01 7.40
CA ASP A 54 -12.10 -9.88 8.79
C ASP A 54 -13.44 -9.11 8.90
N PRO A 55 -14.56 -9.77 9.31
CA PRO A 55 -15.84 -9.10 9.51
C PRO A 55 -15.81 -8.10 10.70
N GLY A 56 -14.79 -8.15 11.55
CA GLY A 56 -14.62 -7.24 12.68
C GLY A 56 -14.10 -5.85 12.30
N LEU A 57 -13.56 -5.70 11.09
CA LEU A 57 -12.87 -4.47 10.67
C LEU A 57 -13.78 -3.38 10.10
N ALA A 58 -15.04 -3.29 10.44
CA ALA A 58 -15.81 -2.12 10.08
C ALA A 58 -15.31 -0.89 10.84
N VAL A 59 -14.52 -0.03 10.26
CA VAL A 59 -14.17 1.28 10.83
C VAL A 59 -15.39 2.18 10.68
N GLY A 60 -16.03 2.51 11.79
CA GLY A 60 -17.23 3.35 11.78
C GLY A 60 -16.88 4.78 11.47
N GLY A 61 -17.12 5.21 10.23
CA GLY A 61 -17.29 6.60 9.78
C GLY A 61 -16.38 7.70 10.34
N GLU A 62 -15.29 7.41 11.03
CA GLU A 62 -14.41 8.42 11.63
C GLU A 62 -13.34 8.90 10.63
N GLU A 63 -13.08 10.20 10.70
CA GLU A 63 -12.05 10.84 9.90
C GLU A 63 -10.68 10.56 10.53
N VAL A 64 -9.81 9.89 9.79
CA VAL A 64 -8.42 9.68 10.19
C VAL A 64 -7.56 10.72 9.48
N LYS A 65 -6.81 11.53 10.23
CA LYS A 65 -5.86 12.46 9.63
C LYS A 65 -4.82 11.68 8.84
N ALA A 66 -4.67 12.01 7.57
CA ALA A 66 -3.68 11.43 6.70
C ALA A 66 -2.50 12.40 6.51
N ARG A 67 -1.29 11.85 6.44
CA ARG A 67 -0.10 12.56 6.03
C ARG A 67 0.27 12.13 4.62
N LYS A 68 0.65 13.08 3.76
CA LYS A 68 1.15 12.77 2.43
C LYS A 68 2.64 12.45 2.51
N VAL A 69 3.03 11.27 2.00
CA VAL A 69 4.42 10.90 1.75
C VAL A 69 4.57 10.76 0.25
N GLU A 70 5.22 11.71 -0.38
CA GLU A 70 5.24 11.90 -1.83
C GLU A 70 3.80 12.00 -2.38
N THR A 71 3.29 11.01 -3.14
CA THR A 71 1.92 10.99 -3.65
C THR A 71 0.97 10.10 -2.85
N ARG A 72 1.49 9.28 -1.91
CA ARG A 72 0.69 8.35 -1.10
C ARG A 72 0.19 9.00 0.19
N LEU A 73 -0.93 8.48 0.69
CA LEU A 73 -1.50 8.90 1.97
C LEU A 73 -1.19 7.85 3.04
N THR A 74 -0.81 8.30 4.23
CA THR A 74 -0.58 7.47 5.40
C THR A 74 -1.64 7.72 6.46
N VAL A 75 -1.89 6.70 7.27
CA VAL A 75 -2.78 6.72 8.43
C VAL A 75 -2.02 6.33 9.69
N GLN A 76 -2.45 6.84 10.82
CA GLN A 76 -1.86 6.47 12.12
C GLN A 76 -2.43 5.16 12.62
N VAL A 77 -1.53 4.23 12.97
CA VAL A 77 -1.84 2.88 13.40
C VAL A 77 -1.12 2.57 14.72
N HIS A 78 -1.75 1.83 15.61
CA HIS A 78 -1.09 1.26 16.79
C HIS A 78 -0.88 -0.23 16.60
N VAL A 79 0.32 -0.69 16.90
CA VAL A 79 0.72 -2.11 16.86
C VAL A 79 0.92 -2.59 18.29
N ASN A 80 0.14 -3.56 18.76
CA ASN A 80 0.14 -4.05 20.14
C ASN A 80 0.01 -2.90 21.18
N GLY A 81 -0.81 -1.89 20.86
CA GLY A 81 -1.02 -0.73 21.72
C GLY A 81 0.10 0.32 21.69
N GLN A 82 1.18 0.08 20.95
CA GLN A 82 2.30 1.03 20.78
C GLN A 82 2.14 1.83 19.48
N GLY A 83 2.62 3.06 19.47
CA GLY A 83 2.51 3.99 18.34
C GLY A 83 2.13 5.40 18.80
N PRO A 84 1.55 6.24 17.94
CA PRO A 84 1.09 5.92 16.58
C PRO A 84 2.25 5.78 15.57
N TYR A 85 2.06 4.91 14.60
CA TYR A 85 2.95 4.69 13.45
C TYR A 85 2.26 5.10 12.15
N ASP A 86 3.01 5.64 11.20
CA ASP A 86 2.48 6.09 9.90
C ASP A 86 2.47 4.93 8.88
N PHE A 87 1.30 4.33 8.64
CA PHE A 87 1.12 3.25 7.68
C PHE A 87 0.53 3.77 6.37
N ILE A 88 1.07 3.31 5.24
CA ILE A 88 0.52 3.60 3.91
C ILE A 88 -0.77 2.80 3.73
N VAL A 89 -1.74 3.36 3.02
CA VAL A 89 -2.95 2.64 2.61
C VAL A 89 -2.78 2.15 1.17
N ASP A 90 -2.83 0.83 0.99
CA ASP A 90 -2.55 0.15 -0.28
C ASP A 90 -3.71 -0.75 -0.70
N SER A 91 -4.49 -0.31 -1.68
CA SER A 91 -5.59 -1.08 -2.26
C SER A 91 -5.13 -2.15 -3.27
N GLY A 92 -3.86 -2.18 -3.64
CA GLY A 92 -3.24 -3.20 -4.47
C GLY A 92 -2.64 -4.37 -3.66
N ALA A 93 -2.39 -4.18 -2.36
CA ALA A 93 -1.82 -5.21 -1.49
C ALA A 93 -2.90 -6.13 -0.90
N ASP A 94 -2.70 -7.45 -1.02
CA ASP A 94 -3.60 -8.46 -0.44
C ASP A 94 -3.51 -8.52 1.08
N THR A 95 -2.38 -8.11 1.67
CA THR A 95 -2.10 -8.20 3.11
C THR A 95 -1.41 -6.94 3.62
N SER A 96 -1.72 -6.59 4.86
CA SER A 96 -1.02 -5.54 5.59
C SER A 96 0.42 -5.96 5.90
N VAL A 97 1.30 -4.99 6.12
CA VAL A 97 2.75 -5.17 6.35
C VAL A 97 3.20 -4.30 7.51
N VAL A 98 4.12 -4.79 8.34
CA VAL A 98 4.75 -4.03 9.42
C VAL A 98 6.21 -3.71 9.09
N GLY A 99 6.68 -2.54 9.50
CA GLY A 99 8.09 -2.16 9.34
C GLY A 99 9.03 -2.98 10.22
N LEU A 100 10.25 -3.23 9.73
CA LEU A 100 11.28 -4.00 10.46
C LEU A 100 11.67 -3.35 11.78
N ARG A 101 11.69 -1.99 11.86
CA ARG A 101 12.00 -1.28 13.11
C ARG A 101 10.93 -1.54 14.16
N ILE A 102 9.65 -1.45 13.77
CA ILE A 102 8.53 -1.76 14.66
C ILE A 102 8.60 -3.21 15.11
N ALA A 103 8.79 -4.15 14.18
CA ALA A 103 8.87 -5.57 14.49
C ALA A 103 10.00 -5.88 15.49
N ARG A 104 11.15 -5.21 15.38
CA ARG A 104 12.29 -5.37 16.29
C ARG A 104 12.09 -4.65 17.63
N SER A 105 11.62 -3.40 17.61
CA SER A 105 11.42 -2.61 18.84
C SER A 105 10.34 -3.22 19.74
N LEU A 106 9.30 -3.81 19.15
CA LEU A 106 8.23 -4.50 19.88
C LEU A 106 8.53 -5.99 20.09
N GLN A 107 9.71 -6.49 19.66
CA GLN A 107 10.12 -7.89 19.79
C GLN A 107 9.06 -8.87 19.29
N LEU A 108 8.39 -8.54 18.16
CA LEU A 108 7.28 -9.34 17.64
C LEU A 108 7.75 -10.76 17.32
N PRO A 109 7.06 -11.82 17.81
CA PRO A 109 7.43 -13.19 17.57
C PRO A 109 7.37 -13.54 16.07
N LEU A 110 8.29 -14.38 15.60
CA LEU A 110 8.23 -14.89 14.23
C LEU A 110 6.98 -15.70 13.98
N GLY A 111 6.39 -15.50 12.81
CA GLY A 111 5.32 -16.32 12.25
C GLY A 111 5.84 -17.26 11.17
N THR A 112 4.92 -17.89 10.44
CA THR A 112 5.25 -18.71 9.28
C THR A 112 5.68 -17.83 8.12
N PRO A 113 6.83 -18.05 7.47
CA PRO A 113 7.24 -17.31 6.28
C PRO A 113 6.19 -17.42 5.16
N ALA A 114 6.13 -16.42 4.29
CA ALA A 114 5.21 -16.40 3.16
C ALA A 114 5.91 -15.93 1.88
N ILE A 115 5.31 -16.26 0.75
CA ILE A 115 5.75 -15.72 -0.54
C ILE A 115 5.06 -14.38 -0.77
N LEU A 116 5.86 -13.33 -0.93
CA LEU A 116 5.42 -12.00 -1.29
C LEU A 116 5.64 -11.78 -2.79
N ASN A 117 4.58 -11.41 -3.50
CA ASN A 117 4.65 -10.97 -4.88
C ASN A 117 4.64 -9.43 -4.87
N ALA A 118 5.82 -8.84 -5.00
CA ALA A 118 5.99 -7.39 -5.10
C ALA A 118 5.95 -6.92 -6.55
N MET A 119 6.13 -5.62 -6.77
CA MET A 119 6.07 -5.02 -8.11
C MET A 119 7.15 -5.55 -9.07
N THR A 120 8.35 -5.80 -8.58
CA THR A 120 9.50 -6.18 -9.43
C THR A 120 10.03 -7.57 -9.11
N SER A 121 9.50 -8.24 -8.08
CA SER A 121 10.08 -9.46 -7.54
C SER A 121 9.06 -10.37 -6.88
N ARG A 122 9.47 -11.63 -6.71
CA ARG A 122 8.76 -12.64 -5.95
C ARG A 122 9.71 -13.24 -4.92
N ASN A 123 9.43 -13.02 -3.64
CA ASN A 123 10.36 -13.37 -2.57
C ASN A 123 9.66 -14.13 -1.43
N ILE A 124 10.42 -15.00 -0.76
CA ILE A 124 10.06 -15.54 0.55
C ILE A 124 10.42 -14.46 1.58
N VAL A 125 9.47 -14.08 2.41
CA VAL A 125 9.63 -13.08 3.47
C VAL A 125 9.21 -13.66 4.81
N ASP A 126 9.90 -13.24 5.87
CA ASP A 126 9.49 -13.58 7.23
C ASP A 126 8.25 -12.77 7.60
N ARG A 127 7.32 -13.43 8.30
CA ARG A 127 6.20 -12.77 8.95
C ARG A 127 6.42 -12.72 10.45
N VAL A 128 5.79 -11.74 11.08
CA VAL A 128 5.75 -11.61 12.54
C VAL A 128 4.30 -11.67 13.03
N LYS A 129 4.13 -12.15 14.25
CA LYS A 129 2.83 -12.23 14.91
C LYS A 129 2.52 -10.89 15.56
N VAL A 130 1.39 -10.30 15.21
CA VAL A 130 0.86 -9.06 15.77
C VAL A 130 -0.43 -9.40 16.50
N ALA A 131 -0.43 -9.25 17.81
CA ALA A 131 -1.61 -9.57 18.62
C ALA A 131 -2.78 -8.63 18.31
N GLN A 132 -2.47 -7.35 18.06
CA GLN A 132 -3.49 -6.38 17.66
C GLN A 132 -2.92 -5.26 16.80
N LEU A 133 -3.68 -4.87 15.79
CA LEU A 133 -3.46 -3.72 14.92
C LEU A 133 -4.67 -2.80 15.06
N THR A 134 -4.46 -1.57 15.54
CA THR A 134 -5.54 -0.60 15.76
C THR A 134 -5.44 0.54 14.76
N LEU A 135 -6.53 0.76 14.01
CA LEU A 135 -6.69 1.85 13.05
C LEU A 135 -7.97 2.63 13.40
N GLY A 136 -7.81 3.85 13.88
CA GLY A 136 -8.94 4.62 14.41
C GLY A 136 -9.63 3.86 15.56
N PRO A 137 -10.98 3.72 15.57
CA PRO A 137 -11.70 3.05 16.64
C PRO A 137 -11.65 1.51 16.55
N ARG A 138 -10.97 0.94 15.57
CA ARG A 138 -10.99 -0.49 15.28
C ARG A 138 -9.68 -1.19 15.56
N THR A 139 -9.81 -2.40 16.10
CA THR A 139 -8.68 -3.28 16.37
C THR A 139 -8.89 -4.62 15.68
N ILE A 140 -7.90 -5.04 14.90
CA ILE A 140 -7.78 -6.37 14.31
C ILE A 140 -6.83 -7.17 15.19
N ARG A 141 -7.12 -8.45 15.37
CA ARG A 141 -6.35 -9.33 16.26
C ARG A 141 -5.74 -10.50 15.51
N ASP A 142 -4.73 -11.09 16.12
CA ASP A 142 -4.12 -12.37 15.71
C ASP A 142 -3.61 -12.39 14.27
N LEU A 143 -2.90 -11.34 13.88
CA LEU A 143 -2.35 -11.19 12.54
C LEU A 143 -0.96 -11.83 12.41
N GLN A 144 -0.64 -12.27 11.19
CA GLN A 144 0.72 -12.63 10.79
C GLN A 144 1.09 -11.75 9.59
N LEU A 145 1.87 -10.70 9.83
CA LEU A 145 2.20 -9.69 8.85
C LEU A 145 3.64 -9.87 8.33
N PRO A 146 3.87 -9.74 7.02
CA PRO A 146 5.23 -9.58 6.49
C PRO A 146 5.94 -8.43 7.21
N ALA A 147 7.24 -8.60 7.47
CA ALA A 147 8.08 -7.57 8.06
C ALA A 147 9.11 -7.09 7.04
N LEU A 148 8.96 -5.84 6.57
CA LEU A 148 9.78 -5.26 5.50
C LEU A 148 10.44 -3.95 5.95
N ARG A 149 11.48 -3.51 5.20
CA ARG A 149 12.19 -2.27 5.51
C ARG A 149 11.33 -1.05 5.21
N GLU A 150 11.28 -0.11 6.13
CA GLU A 150 10.50 1.12 6.02
C GLU A 150 10.89 1.97 4.82
N MET A 151 12.19 2.00 4.49
CA MET A 151 12.69 2.75 3.33
C MET A 151 12.18 2.18 2.00
N ASP A 152 11.92 0.87 1.94
CA ASP A 152 11.37 0.22 0.73
C ASP A 152 9.84 0.35 0.69
N LEU A 153 9.19 0.35 1.85
CA LEU A 153 7.76 0.59 1.97
C LEU A 153 7.41 2.06 1.68
N GLY A 154 8.29 2.99 2.04
CA GLY A 154 8.03 4.44 2.05
C GLY A 154 7.10 4.88 3.19
N GLY A 155 6.97 4.07 4.25
CA GLY A 155 6.21 4.31 5.46
C GLY A 155 6.63 3.33 6.55
N GLU A 156 6.08 3.48 7.76
CA GLU A 156 6.42 2.59 8.88
C GLU A 156 5.71 1.24 8.81
N GLY A 157 4.76 1.11 7.88
CA GLY A 157 4.02 -0.10 7.55
C GLY A 157 3.04 0.17 6.41
N MET A 158 2.16 -0.81 6.13
CA MET A 158 1.19 -0.74 5.05
C MET A 158 -0.11 -1.44 5.48
N ILE A 159 -1.24 -0.83 5.19
CA ILE A 159 -2.59 -1.39 5.36
C ILE A 159 -3.04 -1.90 4.01
N GLY A 160 -3.25 -3.21 3.90
CA GLY A 160 -3.73 -3.89 2.71
C GLY A 160 -5.23 -4.12 2.69
N ILE A 161 -5.69 -4.85 1.67
CA ILE A 161 -7.11 -5.19 1.47
C ILE A 161 -7.65 -6.09 2.57
N ASP A 162 -6.83 -6.94 3.19
CA ASP A 162 -7.23 -7.73 4.36
C ASP A 162 -7.90 -6.86 5.43
N ALA A 163 -7.47 -5.63 5.56
CA ALA A 163 -8.05 -4.63 6.44
C ALA A 163 -9.16 -3.77 5.81
N LEU A 164 -9.28 -3.72 4.48
CA LEU A 164 -10.13 -2.75 3.76
C LEU A 164 -11.39 -3.34 3.11
N VAL A 165 -11.47 -4.65 2.90
CA VAL A 165 -12.41 -5.28 1.96
C VAL A 165 -13.90 -5.05 2.18
N ARG A 166 -14.38 -4.85 3.36
CA ARG A 166 -15.81 -4.56 3.58
C ARG A 166 -16.07 -3.08 3.82
N GLN A 167 -15.04 -2.30 3.54
CA GLN A 167 -15.01 -0.88 3.81
C GLN A 167 -15.24 -0.08 2.52
N ARG A 168 -15.55 1.17 2.73
CA ARG A 168 -15.42 2.22 1.74
C ARG A 168 -14.22 3.07 2.16
N LEU A 169 -13.24 3.16 1.29
CA LEU A 169 -12.07 4.00 1.48
C LEU A 169 -12.29 5.30 0.70
N MET A 170 -12.38 6.43 1.38
CA MET A 170 -12.41 7.75 0.75
C MET A 170 -11.10 8.47 1.04
N MET A 171 -10.40 8.86 0.00
CA MET A 171 -9.18 9.65 0.03
C MET A 171 -9.48 11.06 -0.45
N ASP A 172 -9.28 12.07 0.39
CA ASP A 172 -9.34 13.49 0.03
C ASP A 172 -7.92 14.01 -0.10
N PHE A 173 -7.43 14.10 -1.33
CA PHE A 173 -6.06 14.54 -1.62
C PHE A 173 -5.86 16.05 -1.39
N GLU A 174 -6.93 16.83 -1.38
CA GLU A 174 -6.88 18.26 -1.09
C GLU A 174 -6.74 18.52 0.41
N LYS A 175 -7.53 17.81 1.21
CA LYS A 175 -7.50 17.90 2.67
C LYS A 175 -6.45 17.00 3.32
N ARG A 176 -5.82 16.11 2.56
CA ARG A 176 -4.93 15.04 3.06
C ARG A 176 -5.62 14.22 4.14
N LEU A 177 -6.79 13.71 3.83
CA LEU A 177 -7.64 12.98 4.75
C LEU A 177 -8.00 11.63 4.14
N ILE A 178 -7.89 10.57 4.93
CA ILE A 178 -8.47 9.26 4.63
C ILE A 178 -9.69 9.07 5.53
N LYS A 179 -10.78 8.61 4.94
CA LYS A 179 -11.96 8.20 5.67
C LYS A 179 -12.26 6.75 5.32
N VAL A 180 -12.29 5.91 6.34
CA VAL A 180 -12.66 4.51 6.21
C VAL A 180 -14.05 4.32 6.81
N GLU A 181 -15.01 3.93 5.98
CA GLU A 181 -16.42 3.83 6.35
C GLU A 181 -16.92 2.40 6.19
N ASP A 182 -17.90 2.00 6.99
CA ASP A 182 -18.64 0.76 6.76
C ASP A 182 -19.41 0.89 5.42
N ALA A 183 -19.09 0.03 4.45
CA ALA A 183 -19.77 0.04 3.16
C ALA A 183 -21.26 -0.34 3.21
N ARG A 184 -21.78 -0.75 4.39
CA ARG A 184 -23.23 -0.97 4.62
C ARG A 184 -23.97 0.32 4.86
N VAL A 185 -23.29 1.36 5.36
CA VAL A 185 -23.87 2.69 5.55
C VAL A 185 -24.01 3.37 4.19
N PRO A 186 -25.18 3.93 3.84
CA PRO A 186 -25.36 4.65 2.59
C PRO A 186 -24.32 5.76 2.42
N GLU A 187 -23.72 5.83 1.25
CA GLU A 187 -22.73 6.84 0.94
C GLU A 187 -23.37 8.22 0.73
N LYS A 188 -22.76 9.24 1.31
CA LYS A 188 -23.16 10.61 1.04
C LYS A 188 -22.81 10.97 -0.41
N ARG A 189 -23.80 11.42 -1.18
CA ARG A 189 -23.59 11.90 -2.55
C ARG A 189 -23.23 13.38 -2.53
N TYR A 190 -22.25 13.74 -3.35
CA TYR A 190 -21.85 15.13 -3.54
C TYR A 190 -22.13 15.55 -4.99
N PRO A 191 -22.50 16.81 -5.23
CA PRO A 191 -22.64 17.32 -6.59
C PRO A 191 -21.31 17.17 -7.37
N GLY A 192 -21.41 16.71 -8.61
CA GLY A 192 -20.22 16.50 -9.47
C GLY A 192 -19.47 15.18 -9.22
N ASP A 193 -20.03 14.27 -8.44
CA ASP A 193 -19.49 12.92 -8.30
C ASP A 193 -19.57 12.14 -9.61
N ILE A 194 -18.47 11.54 -10.02
CA ILE A 194 -18.35 10.65 -11.17
C ILE A 194 -18.20 9.23 -10.64
N VAL A 195 -19.17 8.37 -10.94
CA VAL A 195 -19.19 6.99 -10.44
C VAL A 195 -18.92 6.02 -11.57
N ILE A 196 -17.90 5.16 -11.39
CA ILE A 196 -17.57 4.07 -12.31
C ILE A 196 -17.83 2.74 -11.60
N ILE A 197 -18.56 1.85 -12.27
CA ILE A 197 -18.74 0.48 -11.78
C ILE A 197 -17.49 -0.30 -12.13
N ALA A 198 -16.90 -0.94 -11.10
CA ALA A 198 -15.71 -1.76 -11.22
C ALA A 198 -16.07 -3.25 -11.15
N GLN A 199 -15.22 -4.10 -11.70
CA GLN A 199 -15.20 -5.51 -11.38
C GLN A 199 -14.35 -5.73 -10.13
N ARG A 200 -14.60 -6.80 -9.39
CA ARG A 200 -13.77 -7.18 -8.24
C ARG A 200 -13.11 -8.51 -8.52
N GLN A 201 -11.81 -8.52 -8.53
CA GLN A 201 -11.00 -9.73 -8.66
C GLN A 201 -10.01 -9.78 -7.52
N ARG A 202 -10.02 -10.86 -6.74
CA ARG A 202 -9.14 -11.11 -5.60
C ARG A 202 -9.17 -9.99 -4.53
N GLY A 203 -10.29 -9.28 -4.41
CA GLY A 203 -10.43 -8.14 -3.49
C GLY A 203 -10.21 -6.78 -4.13
N GLN A 204 -9.38 -6.69 -5.17
CA GLN A 204 -9.08 -5.43 -5.87
C GLN A 204 -10.23 -4.98 -6.77
N LEU A 205 -10.29 -3.67 -7.00
CA LEU A 205 -11.23 -3.04 -7.92
C LEU A 205 -10.58 -2.85 -9.28
N ILE A 206 -11.21 -3.43 -10.32
CA ILE A 206 -10.77 -3.34 -11.71
C ILE A 206 -11.77 -2.52 -12.51
N LEU A 207 -11.31 -1.45 -13.11
CA LEU A 207 -12.05 -0.63 -14.05
C LEU A 207 -11.92 -1.23 -15.46
N THR A 208 -13.03 -1.62 -16.08
CA THR A 208 -13.05 -2.22 -17.41
C THR A 208 -13.42 -1.24 -18.53
N HIS A 209 -13.91 -0.04 -18.18
CA HIS A 209 -14.23 1.04 -19.13
C HIS A 209 -13.12 2.08 -19.17
N VAL A 210 -11.89 1.62 -19.40
CA VAL A 210 -10.69 2.45 -19.48
C VAL A 210 -10.10 2.37 -20.88
N LYS A 211 -9.60 3.49 -21.40
CA LYS A 211 -8.90 3.55 -22.69
C LYS A 211 -7.64 4.38 -22.57
N ALA A 212 -6.54 3.92 -23.16
CA ALA A 212 -5.32 4.71 -23.35
C ALA A 212 -5.09 4.94 -24.84
N ALA A 213 -5.03 6.21 -25.26
CA ALA A 213 -4.96 6.60 -26.66
C ALA A 213 -6.00 5.89 -27.56
N GLY A 214 -7.24 5.72 -27.04
CA GLY A 214 -8.34 5.02 -27.70
C GLY A 214 -8.29 3.49 -27.63
N LEU A 215 -7.26 2.87 -27.07
CA LEU A 215 -7.16 1.41 -26.87
C LEU A 215 -7.87 1.00 -25.59
N PRO A 216 -8.85 0.07 -25.62
CA PRO A 216 -9.49 -0.44 -24.42
C PRO A 216 -8.49 -1.26 -23.58
N LEU A 217 -8.61 -1.15 -22.26
CA LEU A 217 -7.78 -1.85 -21.29
C LEU A 217 -8.49 -2.02 -19.95
N ASP A 218 -7.96 -2.90 -19.11
CA ASP A 218 -8.36 -3.06 -17.72
C ASP A 218 -7.41 -2.32 -16.78
N ALA A 219 -7.96 -1.61 -15.79
CA ALA A 219 -7.18 -0.81 -14.83
C ALA A 219 -7.46 -1.25 -13.39
N VAL A 220 -6.44 -1.71 -12.69
CA VAL A 220 -6.50 -1.99 -11.25
C VAL A 220 -6.23 -0.70 -10.49
N ILE A 221 -7.07 -0.37 -9.51
CA ILE A 221 -6.81 0.77 -8.61
C ILE A 221 -5.79 0.33 -7.56
N ASP A 222 -4.64 0.99 -7.56
CA ASP A 222 -3.52 0.68 -6.67
C ASP A 222 -3.02 1.94 -5.95
N THR A 223 -3.46 2.12 -4.71
CA THR A 223 -3.10 3.28 -3.89
C THR A 223 -1.72 3.14 -3.21
N GLY A 224 -1.11 1.98 -3.30
CA GLY A 224 0.23 1.69 -2.80
C GLY A 224 1.34 2.08 -3.77
N THR A 225 1.04 2.10 -5.08
CA THR A 225 2.02 2.53 -6.08
C THR A 225 1.97 4.03 -6.34
N GLN A 226 3.15 4.63 -6.48
CA GLN A 226 3.29 6.07 -6.75
C GLN A 226 3.24 6.40 -8.22
N ILE A 227 3.49 5.40 -9.08
CA ILE A 227 3.60 5.55 -10.53
C ILE A 227 2.59 4.62 -11.18
N THR A 228 1.81 5.14 -12.12
CA THR A 228 0.92 4.32 -12.96
C THR A 228 1.74 3.45 -13.90
N ILE A 229 1.48 2.14 -13.92
CA ILE A 229 2.25 1.15 -14.68
C ILE A 229 1.34 0.40 -15.64
N GLY A 230 1.65 0.45 -16.93
CA GLY A 230 1.06 -0.39 -17.96
C GLY A 230 1.87 -1.68 -18.18
N ASN A 231 1.22 -2.77 -18.57
CA ASN A 231 1.91 -3.97 -18.96
C ASN A 231 2.51 -3.87 -20.40
N PHE A 232 3.36 -4.82 -20.78
CA PHE A 232 3.97 -4.80 -22.13
C PHE A 232 2.93 -5.03 -23.24
N ALA A 233 1.83 -5.73 -22.97
CA ALA A 233 0.75 -5.86 -23.93
C ALA A 233 0.12 -4.50 -24.30
N LEU A 234 -0.01 -3.59 -23.33
CA LEU A 234 -0.44 -2.22 -23.57
C LEU A 234 0.65 -1.42 -24.28
N ARG A 235 1.91 -1.47 -23.78
CA ARG A 235 3.05 -0.78 -24.38
C ARG A 235 3.17 -1.08 -25.87
N ASP A 236 3.18 -2.35 -26.24
CA ASP A 236 3.43 -2.78 -27.61
C ASP A 236 2.33 -2.33 -28.59
N ARG A 237 1.10 -2.20 -28.11
CA ARG A 237 0.00 -1.61 -28.90
C ARG A 237 0.13 -0.10 -29.05
N LEU A 238 0.63 0.59 -28.02
CA LEU A 238 0.86 2.05 -28.07
C LEU A 238 2.07 2.40 -28.93
N ILE A 239 3.16 1.64 -28.84
CA ILE A 239 4.40 1.85 -29.63
C ILE A 239 4.15 1.75 -31.13
N ARG A 240 3.28 0.86 -31.61
CA ARG A 240 2.93 0.76 -33.03
C ARG A 240 2.47 2.09 -33.62
N ARG A 241 2.02 3.01 -32.77
CA ARG A 241 1.51 4.34 -33.15
C ARG A 241 2.51 5.48 -32.91
N ASN A 242 3.52 5.30 -32.01
CA ASN A 242 4.46 6.37 -31.64
C ASN A 242 5.78 5.79 -31.10
N ARG A 243 6.77 5.56 -31.97
CA ARG A 243 8.03 4.87 -31.62
C ARG A 243 9.04 5.69 -30.80
N ASP A 244 8.92 7.02 -30.66
CA ASP A 244 10.08 7.87 -30.34
C ASP A 244 10.09 8.50 -28.95
N LYS A 245 9.34 8.02 -27.95
CA LYS A 245 9.15 8.77 -26.69
C LYS A 245 9.29 7.97 -25.40
N PHE A 246 10.11 6.92 -25.41
CA PHE A 246 10.35 6.17 -24.17
C PHE A 246 11.66 6.57 -23.51
N MET A 247 11.60 6.89 -22.22
CA MET A 247 12.77 7.06 -21.36
C MET A 247 12.85 5.84 -20.42
N THR A 248 14.04 5.52 -19.95
CA THR A 248 14.23 4.45 -18.95
C THR A 248 14.51 5.09 -17.60
N ILE A 249 13.80 4.63 -16.55
CA ILE A 249 14.00 5.05 -15.16
C ILE A 249 14.09 3.84 -14.26
N PRO A 250 14.90 3.88 -13.17
CA PRO A 250 14.92 2.84 -12.16
C PRO A 250 13.68 2.93 -11.25
N VAL A 251 13.05 1.79 -10.94
CA VAL A 251 11.94 1.67 -9.98
C VAL A 251 12.28 0.59 -8.96
N THR A 252 12.17 0.92 -7.68
CA THR A 252 12.44 0.01 -6.56
C THR A 252 11.13 -0.43 -5.91
N ASP A 253 10.98 -1.73 -5.65
CA ASP A 253 9.82 -2.29 -4.98
C ASP A 253 9.99 -2.39 -3.45
N VAL A 254 8.91 -2.80 -2.76
CA VAL A 254 8.85 -2.94 -1.30
C VAL A 254 9.81 -3.99 -0.71
N THR A 255 10.46 -4.81 -1.54
CA THR A 255 11.52 -5.76 -1.13
C THR A 255 12.92 -5.20 -1.32
N GLY A 256 13.05 -3.98 -1.89
CA GLY A 256 14.29 -3.29 -2.19
C GLY A 256 14.92 -3.71 -3.52
N LYS A 257 14.20 -4.47 -4.36
CA LYS A 257 14.68 -4.82 -5.70
C LYS A 257 14.38 -3.72 -6.70
N THR A 258 15.40 -3.30 -7.45
CA THR A 258 15.28 -2.28 -8.49
C THR A 258 15.28 -2.93 -9.87
N ILE A 259 14.42 -2.45 -10.75
CA ILE A 259 14.42 -2.76 -12.20
C ILE A 259 14.32 -1.46 -12.99
N ASP A 260 14.81 -1.50 -14.21
CA ASP A 260 14.63 -0.43 -15.17
C ASP A 260 13.27 -0.58 -15.88
N VAL A 261 12.49 0.50 -15.89
CA VAL A 261 11.18 0.56 -16.55
C VAL A 261 11.20 1.63 -17.64
N GLN A 262 10.49 1.37 -18.72
CA GLN A 262 10.29 2.37 -19.78
C GLN A 262 9.16 3.30 -19.38
N VAL A 263 9.33 4.60 -19.56
CA VAL A 263 8.32 5.62 -19.30
C VAL A 263 8.01 6.38 -20.58
N ALA A 264 6.73 6.59 -20.84
CA ALA A 264 6.29 7.45 -21.93
C ALA A 264 5.12 8.31 -21.49
N LYS A 265 4.92 9.43 -22.18
CA LYS A 265 3.77 10.29 -22.02
C LYS A 265 2.65 9.81 -22.95
N ILE A 266 1.52 9.44 -22.38
CA ILE A 266 0.32 9.02 -23.12
C ILE A 266 -0.57 10.22 -23.33
N GLY A 267 -0.92 10.52 -24.56
CA GLY A 267 -1.69 11.71 -24.90
C GLY A 267 -3.07 11.77 -24.21
N GLU A 268 -3.71 10.61 -24.03
CA GLU A 268 -5.03 10.52 -23.42
C GLU A 268 -5.23 9.21 -22.67
N LEU A 269 -5.70 9.32 -21.41
CA LEU A 269 -6.20 8.21 -20.61
C LEU A 269 -7.64 8.50 -20.21
N GLN A 270 -8.58 7.67 -20.66
CA GLN A 270 -9.99 7.78 -20.37
C GLN A 270 -10.38 6.80 -19.26
N LEU A 271 -10.95 7.31 -18.18
CA LEU A 271 -11.51 6.56 -17.05
C LEU A 271 -13.02 6.76 -17.02
N GLY A 272 -13.76 5.90 -17.71
CA GLY A 272 -15.20 6.11 -17.92
C GLY A 272 -15.47 7.45 -18.61
N PRO A 273 -16.24 8.38 -17.99
CA PRO A 273 -16.48 9.71 -18.55
C PRO A 273 -15.35 10.72 -18.34
N VAL A 274 -14.31 10.37 -17.56
CA VAL A 274 -13.18 11.25 -17.28
C VAL A 274 -12.08 11.05 -18.29
N VAL A 275 -11.55 12.13 -18.84
CA VAL A 275 -10.41 12.12 -19.76
C VAL A 275 -9.26 12.90 -19.14
N LEU A 276 -8.11 12.22 -18.98
CA LEU A 276 -6.85 12.78 -18.54
C LEU A 276 -5.95 12.93 -19.76
N ARG A 277 -5.22 14.04 -19.86
CA ARG A 277 -4.30 14.28 -20.97
C ARG A 277 -2.86 14.35 -20.48
N ASP A 278 -1.92 14.05 -21.41
CA ASP A 278 -0.48 14.11 -21.15
C ASP A 278 -0.03 13.26 -19.94
N VAL A 279 -0.59 12.07 -19.82
CA VAL A 279 -0.39 11.17 -18.69
C VAL A 279 0.96 10.47 -18.77
N PRO A 280 1.89 10.69 -17.82
CA PRO A 280 3.11 9.88 -17.72
C PRO A 280 2.73 8.47 -17.29
N MET A 281 3.33 7.46 -17.92
CA MET A 281 3.07 6.06 -17.63
C MET A 281 4.34 5.24 -17.74
N ALA A 282 4.62 4.42 -16.73
CA ALA A 282 5.70 3.44 -16.78
C ALA A 282 5.19 2.13 -17.42
N PHE A 283 6.09 1.31 -17.96
CA PHE A 283 5.76 0.03 -18.56
C PHE A 283 6.67 -1.07 -18.05
N ALA A 284 6.05 -2.10 -17.46
CA ALA A 284 6.72 -3.31 -17.00
C ALA A 284 5.72 -4.46 -16.84
N ASP A 285 6.15 -5.69 -17.13
CA ASP A 285 5.37 -6.89 -16.80
C ASP A 285 5.63 -7.27 -15.34
N VAL A 286 4.86 -6.64 -14.45
CA VAL A 286 4.98 -6.86 -13.01
C VAL A 286 4.11 -8.04 -12.54
N PRO A 287 4.52 -8.77 -11.47
CA PRO A 287 3.77 -9.92 -10.95
C PRO A 287 2.27 -9.69 -10.73
N PRO A 288 1.79 -8.54 -10.26
CA PRO A 288 0.37 -8.27 -10.09
C PRO A 288 -0.48 -8.51 -11.34
N PHE A 289 0.00 -8.20 -12.56
CA PHE A 289 -0.77 -8.47 -13.77
C PHE A 289 -1.11 -9.95 -13.94
N LYS A 290 -0.15 -10.86 -13.66
CA LYS A 290 -0.40 -12.30 -13.69
C LYS A 290 -1.36 -12.73 -12.58
N LEU A 291 -1.20 -12.19 -11.38
CA LEU A 291 -2.05 -12.51 -10.23
C LEU A 291 -3.51 -12.09 -10.45
N PHE A 292 -3.74 -11.00 -11.16
CA PHE A 292 -5.08 -10.51 -11.48
C PHE A 292 -5.64 -11.07 -12.79
N GLY A 293 -4.88 -11.94 -13.49
CA GLY A 293 -5.30 -12.51 -14.79
C GLY A 293 -5.33 -11.49 -15.92
N LEU A 294 -4.49 -10.46 -15.83
CA LEU A 294 -4.42 -9.33 -16.77
C LEU A 294 -3.13 -9.34 -17.62
N ALA A 295 -2.37 -10.45 -17.62
CA ALA A 295 -1.09 -10.49 -18.30
C ALA A 295 -1.23 -10.54 -19.84
N ASP A 296 -2.30 -11.15 -20.35
CA ASP A 296 -2.46 -11.42 -21.78
C ASP A 296 -3.10 -10.29 -22.58
N GLY A 297 -3.80 -9.37 -21.89
CA GLY A 297 -4.45 -8.19 -22.47
C GLY A 297 -3.81 -6.88 -22.03
N PRO A 298 -4.13 -5.76 -22.72
CA PRO A 298 -3.72 -4.43 -22.26
C PRO A 298 -4.27 -4.14 -20.87
N ALA A 299 -3.37 -3.84 -19.94
CA ALA A 299 -3.77 -3.53 -18.57
C ALA A 299 -2.84 -2.49 -17.93
N LEU A 300 -3.34 -1.83 -16.87
CA LEU A 300 -2.55 -0.93 -16.06
C LEU A 300 -2.87 -1.07 -14.56
N LEU A 301 -1.88 -0.75 -13.73
CA LEU A 301 -2.04 -0.42 -12.32
C LEU A 301 -2.13 1.10 -12.22
N LEU A 302 -3.27 1.60 -11.78
CA LEU A 302 -3.54 3.03 -11.68
C LEU A 302 -3.02 3.53 -10.34
N GLY A 303 -1.90 4.23 -10.37
CA GLY A 303 -1.19 4.70 -9.19
C GLY A 303 -1.70 6.03 -8.63
N THR A 304 -1.11 6.44 -7.52
CA THR A 304 -1.49 7.68 -6.83
C THR A 304 -1.08 8.93 -7.59
N ASP A 305 -0.11 8.87 -8.52
CA ASP A 305 0.21 9.94 -9.46
C ASP A 305 -0.99 10.40 -10.29
N ILE A 306 -1.85 9.44 -10.66
CA ILE A 306 -3.12 9.74 -11.37
C ILE A 306 -4.22 10.07 -10.38
N LEU A 307 -4.35 9.29 -9.29
CA LEU A 307 -5.43 9.48 -8.33
C LEU A 307 -5.38 10.85 -7.64
N GLU A 308 -4.19 11.41 -7.40
CA GLU A 308 -4.05 12.73 -6.77
C GLU A 308 -4.48 13.91 -7.65
N ASN A 309 -4.70 13.70 -8.96
CA ASN A 309 -5.29 14.73 -9.82
C ASN A 309 -6.77 14.98 -9.50
N PHE A 310 -7.40 14.07 -8.79
CA PHE A 310 -8.75 14.25 -8.27
C PHE A 310 -8.71 14.94 -6.90
N ARG A 311 -9.78 15.65 -6.57
CA ARG A 311 -10.00 16.15 -5.22
C ARG A 311 -10.20 14.99 -4.25
N ARG A 312 -11.11 14.06 -4.63
CA ARG A 312 -11.44 12.89 -3.85
C ARG A 312 -11.55 11.66 -4.73
N VAL A 313 -11.11 10.55 -4.18
CA VAL A 313 -11.33 9.22 -4.75
C VAL A 313 -11.94 8.36 -3.66
N SER A 314 -13.08 7.72 -3.95
CA SER A 314 -13.73 6.79 -3.02
C SER A 314 -13.80 5.41 -3.64
N LEU A 315 -13.33 4.41 -2.92
CA LEU A 315 -13.29 3.01 -3.31
C LEU A 315 -14.31 2.24 -2.46
N ASP A 316 -15.43 1.84 -3.05
CA ASP A 316 -16.41 0.98 -2.39
C ASP A 316 -16.20 -0.47 -2.85
N PHE A 317 -15.47 -1.23 -2.05
CA PHE A 317 -15.14 -2.63 -2.35
C PHE A 317 -16.36 -3.55 -2.31
N ARG A 318 -17.38 -3.23 -1.52
CA ARG A 318 -18.62 -4.00 -1.44
C ARG A 318 -19.51 -3.74 -2.65
N ALA A 319 -19.77 -2.48 -2.95
CA ALA A 319 -20.61 -2.08 -4.08
C ALA A 319 -19.88 -2.18 -5.43
N ARG A 320 -18.58 -2.44 -5.43
CA ARG A 320 -17.73 -2.47 -6.63
C ARG A 320 -17.82 -1.16 -7.41
N LYS A 321 -17.65 -0.05 -6.71
CA LYS A 321 -17.74 1.29 -7.28
C LYS A 321 -16.50 2.09 -6.96
N VAL A 322 -16.05 2.85 -7.94
CA VAL A 322 -15.05 3.88 -7.77
C VAL A 322 -15.71 5.20 -8.06
N ARG A 323 -15.55 6.13 -7.14
CA ARG A 323 -16.10 7.47 -7.28
C ARG A 323 -14.97 8.48 -7.34
N PHE A 324 -15.02 9.34 -8.31
CA PHE A 324 -14.09 10.44 -8.49
C PHE A 324 -14.80 11.78 -8.31
N GLN A 325 -14.13 12.70 -7.65
CA GLN A 325 -14.56 14.10 -7.59
C GLN A 325 -13.42 14.97 -8.12
N LEU A 326 -13.70 15.79 -9.14
CA LEU A 326 -12.70 16.64 -9.76
C LEU A 326 -12.24 17.75 -8.82
N ARG A 327 -11.00 18.17 -8.93
CA ARG A 327 -10.52 19.41 -8.30
C ARG A 327 -11.20 20.60 -8.96
N ARG A 328 -11.47 21.64 -8.20
CA ARG A 328 -12.01 22.88 -8.74
C ARG A 328 -10.95 23.63 -9.55
N CYS A 329 -9.69 23.44 -9.18
CA CYS A 329 -8.52 24.03 -9.81
C CYS A 329 -7.41 22.98 -9.88
N SER A 330 -6.86 22.73 -11.07
CA SER A 330 -5.69 21.86 -11.25
C SER A 330 -4.69 22.54 -12.17
N ASP A 331 -3.47 22.70 -11.70
CA ASP A 331 -2.34 23.07 -12.53
C ASP A 331 -1.77 21.78 -13.15
N GLY A 332 -1.93 21.58 -14.45
CA GLY A 332 -1.15 20.62 -15.22
C GLY A 332 -1.87 19.44 -15.86
N VAL A 333 -3.04 19.00 -15.40
CA VAL A 333 -3.83 17.94 -16.08
C VAL A 333 -5.19 18.50 -16.45
N ILE A 334 -5.53 18.47 -17.75
CA ILE A 334 -6.85 18.90 -18.22
C ILE A 334 -7.79 17.73 -18.04
N LEU A 335 -8.73 17.85 -17.08
CA LEU A 335 -9.83 16.92 -16.90
C LEU A 335 -11.03 17.40 -17.73
N SER A 336 -11.54 16.54 -18.59
CA SER A 336 -12.81 16.79 -19.28
C SER A 336 -13.81 15.67 -18.98
N THR A 337 -15.06 16.03 -18.76
CA THR A 337 -16.14 15.05 -18.63
C THR A 337 -17.05 15.12 -19.86
N SER A 338 -17.41 13.98 -20.43
CA SER A 338 -18.46 13.89 -21.44
C SER A 338 -19.75 13.38 -20.78
N THR A 339 -20.72 14.24 -20.65
CA THR A 339 -22.10 13.83 -20.38
C THR A 339 -22.89 13.93 -21.68
N THR A 340 -23.44 12.81 -22.16
CA THR A 340 -24.44 12.69 -23.25
C THR A 340 -24.49 13.89 -24.21
N GLY A 341 -23.56 13.91 -25.18
CA GLY A 341 -23.65 14.84 -26.33
C GLY A 341 -23.12 16.27 -26.13
N SER A 342 -22.69 16.62 -24.93
CA SER A 342 -22.04 17.92 -24.65
C SER A 342 -20.68 17.74 -24.00
N ILE A 343 -19.64 18.14 -24.69
CA ILE A 343 -18.29 18.20 -24.12
C ILE A 343 -18.21 19.46 -23.24
N THR A 344 -18.45 19.28 -21.94
CA THR A 344 -18.17 20.36 -21.01
C THR A 344 -16.67 20.38 -20.74
N ARG A 345 -15.98 21.26 -21.46
CA ARG A 345 -14.56 21.52 -21.27
C ARG A 345 -14.39 22.29 -19.97
N ILE A 346 -14.00 21.61 -18.90
CA ILE A 346 -13.46 22.29 -17.72
C ILE A 346 -11.99 22.61 -18.08
N SER A 347 -11.79 23.66 -18.85
CA SER A 347 -10.47 24.22 -19.01
C SER A 347 -10.12 24.92 -17.71
N SER A 348 -8.91 24.69 -17.19
CA SER A 348 -8.27 25.58 -16.23
C SER A 348 -7.90 26.90 -16.92
N LEU A 349 -8.89 27.59 -17.48
CA LEU A 349 -8.75 29.01 -17.75
C LEU A 349 -8.60 29.66 -16.38
N ARG A 350 -7.42 30.21 -16.13
CA ARG A 350 -7.06 31.03 -14.98
C ARG A 350 -8.19 31.99 -14.64
N ASN A 351 -9.11 31.56 -13.80
CA ASN A 351 -9.83 32.46 -12.93
C ASN A 351 -9.09 32.41 -11.59
N ALA A 352 -8.05 33.21 -11.48
CA ALA A 352 -7.24 33.38 -10.28
C ALA A 352 -8.10 33.60 -9.03
N ASP A 353 -9.29 34.14 -9.17
CA ASP A 353 -10.22 34.48 -8.08
C ASP A 353 -11.01 33.27 -7.53
N VAL A 354 -11.15 32.17 -8.28
CA VAL A 354 -11.88 30.97 -7.82
C VAL A 354 -10.94 29.97 -7.13
N CYS A 355 -9.65 30.05 -7.41
CA CYS A 355 -8.62 29.17 -6.85
C CYS A 355 -7.97 29.73 -5.57
N ALA A 356 -8.22 30.97 -5.22
CA ALA A 356 -7.67 31.67 -4.05
C ALA A 356 -8.59 31.64 -2.81
N ARG A 357 -9.63 30.78 -2.77
CA ARG A 357 -10.50 30.61 -1.60
C ARG A 357 -10.47 29.21 -1.03
#